data_22c3d0b1ed1bd979cfe7e31449417db9
#
_entry.id   22c3d0b1ed1bd979cfe7e31449417db9
#
_cell.length_a   1.000
_cell.length_b   1.000
_cell.length_c   1.000
_cell.angle_alpha   90.00
_cell.angle_beta   90.00
_cell.angle_gamma   90.00
#
_symmetry.space_group_name_H-M   'P 1'
#
loop_
_entity.id
_entity.type
_entity.pdbx_description
1 polymer ?
#
loop_
_entity_poly.entity_id
_entity_poly.type
_entity_poly.pdbx_seq_one_letter_code
_entity_poly.pdbx_strand_id
1 'polypeptide(L)'
;MAPEHGALNSDVTPDLGEPPVVVIGAGPAGLTAALELVRRGRAVTVLEASDAIGGISRTEVRDGWRFDIGGHRFFTKVPEVEKFWHEILPDEDFLQRPRMSRISYQGKLYDYPLKAGNALKNLGIIEAVRCVLSYVWVRIRPPKDQSNFEGWVAARFGWRLYNIFFKTYTEKLWGIPGDQIQADWAAQRIKNLSLFSAIKNAIFQPKGQTEITTLIDTFQYPKYGPGMMWEKCRDLVVSGGGQVVMNSPVVALHRDGDRVTAVTVLQTGPDGEKSEKLIACSDVISSMPLQHLVQSMDPKAPQEVVDAAEGLGYRDFLTVALVVPEEDGFPDNWIYIHTPGVKVGRIQNYGSWSPYLVKDGLTCLGLEYFVNEGDGTWTSTDEDLVALAKKELAQLGLVKTERMQAGYVVRVPKAYPIYDEGYDKKVDTIRHWIADETTNVQATGRNGMHRYNNQDHSMVTAMYAVDNICAPGNGYSKRDLWTVNVEEEYHEEKRSGPNETGGSPATTAGTGRSAPILPRKNSSTTS
;
A
#
# COMPACT_ATOMS: atom_id res chain seq x y z
N MET A 1 19.66 16.45 29.78
CA MET A 1 19.15 15.15 30.24
C MET A 1 18.76 14.42 28.98
N ALA A 2 19.54 13.41 28.59
CA ALA A 2 19.22 12.58 27.43
C ALA A 2 18.02 11.69 27.79
N PRO A 3 17.07 11.45 26.86
CA PRO A 3 16.02 10.47 27.12
C PRO A 3 16.65 9.08 27.19
N GLU A 4 16.37 8.38 28.28
CA GLU A 4 16.71 6.97 28.42
C GLU A 4 16.10 6.20 27.25
N HIS A 5 16.95 5.59 26.44
CA HIS A 5 16.54 4.58 25.47
C HIS A 5 15.84 3.48 26.26
N GLY A 6 14.57 3.24 25.97
CA GLY A 6 13.83 2.11 26.51
C GLY A 6 14.60 0.82 26.19
N ALA A 7 15.36 0.35 27.16
CA ALA A 7 16.11 -0.89 27.07
C ALA A 7 15.10 -2.01 26.79
N LEU A 8 15.38 -2.81 25.77
CA LEU A 8 14.77 -4.13 25.63
C LEU A 8 14.94 -4.83 26.98
N ASN A 9 13.83 -5.24 27.59
CA ASN A 9 13.85 -5.91 28.88
C ASN A 9 14.69 -7.18 28.73
N SER A 10 15.95 -7.15 29.19
CA SER A 10 16.91 -8.22 29.01
C SER A 10 16.60 -9.48 29.83
N ASP A 11 15.53 -9.46 30.62
CA ASP A 11 15.22 -10.54 31.56
C ASP A 11 14.08 -11.46 31.10
N VAL A 12 13.53 -11.26 29.87
CA VAL A 12 12.51 -12.16 29.32
C VAL A 12 13.20 -13.23 28.49
N THR A 13 13.57 -14.34 29.09
CA THR A 13 13.93 -15.56 28.37
C THR A 13 12.67 -16.11 27.70
N PRO A 14 12.70 -16.44 26.38
CA PRO A 14 11.56 -17.08 25.73
C PRO A 14 11.19 -18.37 26.46
N ASP A 15 9.90 -18.60 26.67
CA ASP A 15 9.42 -19.89 27.17
C ASP A 15 9.73 -20.95 26.12
N LEU A 16 10.80 -21.72 26.36
CA LEU A 16 11.26 -22.79 25.47
C LEU A 16 10.32 -24.01 25.43
N GLY A 17 9.18 -23.96 26.11
CA GLY A 17 8.22 -25.05 26.18
C GLY A 17 7.11 -25.02 25.12
N GLU A 18 6.76 -23.84 24.57
CA GLU A 18 5.74 -23.71 23.53
C GLU A 18 6.35 -23.57 22.13
N PRO A 19 5.71 -24.15 21.08
CA PRO A 19 6.11 -23.87 19.69
C PRO A 19 6.04 -22.36 19.40
N PRO A 20 6.89 -21.83 18.48
CA PRO A 20 6.89 -20.41 18.17
C PRO A 20 5.58 -19.97 17.49
N VAL A 21 5.28 -18.68 17.59
CA VAL A 21 4.33 -18.06 16.67
C VAL A 21 5.00 -17.97 15.30
N VAL A 22 4.36 -18.52 14.28
CA VAL A 22 4.83 -18.41 12.90
C VAL A 22 4.21 -17.17 12.25
N VAL A 23 5.09 -16.31 11.74
CA VAL A 23 4.69 -15.12 10.96
C VAL A 23 5.05 -15.36 9.49
N ILE A 24 4.05 -15.33 8.59
CA ILE A 24 4.25 -15.56 7.15
C ILE A 24 4.33 -14.22 6.43
N GLY A 25 5.53 -13.95 5.88
CA GLY A 25 5.90 -12.73 5.17
C GLY A 25 6.69 -11.74 6.03
N ALA A 26 7.77 -11.20 5.48
CA ALA A 26 8.66 -10.20 6.10
C ALA A 26 8.43 -8.77 5.55
N GLY A 27 7.20 -8.46 5.18
CA GLY A 27 6.76 -7.09 4.88
C GLY A 27 6.40 -6.30 6.14
N PRO A 28 5.88 -5.06 5.98
CA PRO A 28 5.52 -4.19 7.12
C PRO A 28 4.64 -4.86 8.17
N ALA A 29 3.60 -5.61 7.77
CA ALA A 29 2.73 -6.30 8.71
C ALA A 29 3.49 -7.40 9.47
N GLY A 30 4.18 -8.29 8.76
CA GLY A 30 4.87 -9.42 9.40
C GLY A 30 5.99 -9.00 10.33
N LEU A 31 6.82 -8.04 9.92
CA LEU A 31 7.92 -7.56 10.78
C LEU A 31 7.41 -6.75 11.98
N THR A 32 6.31 -5.99 11.84
CA THR A 32 5.64 -5.35 12.98
C THR A 32 5.14 -6.40 13.97
N ALA A 33 4.44 -7.44 13.48
CA ALA A 33 3.99 -8.54 14.34
C ALA A 33 5.16 -9.23 15.05
N ALA A 34 6.22 -9.54 14.32
CA ALA A 34 7.38 -10.24 14.87
C ALA A 34 8.07 -9.42 15.97
N LEU A 35 8.29 -8.12 15.76
CA LEU A 35 8.91 -7.27 16.76
C LEU A 35 8.02 -7.10 18.00
N GLU A 36 6.71 -6.95 17.82
CA GLU A 36 5.75 -6.89 18.93
C GLU A 36 5.68 -8.21 19.73
N LEU A 37 5.80 -9.37 19.08
CA LEU A 37 5.87 -10.68 19.74
C LEU A 37 7.16 -10.80 20.56
N VAL A 38 8.32 -10.44 19.98
CA VAL A 38 9.60 -10.44 20.68
C VAL A 38 9.57 -9.54 21.92
N ARG A 39 9.02 -8.32 21.80
CA ARG A 39 8.87 -7.38 22.92
C ARG A 39 8.01 -7.93 24.07
N ARG A 40 7.13 -8.88 23.75
CA ARG A 40 6.25 -9.55 24.73
C ARG A 40 6.77 -10.92 25.16
N GLY A 41 8.04 -11.25 24.83
CA GLY A 41 8.69 -12.48 25.23
C GLY A 41 8.17 -13.74 24.55
N ARG A 42 7.45 -13.63 23.41
CA ARG A 42 6.97 -14.78 22.64
C ARG A 42 8.03 -15.23 21.64
N ALA A 43 8.27 -16.53 21.58
CA ALA A 43 9.09 -17.11 20.52
C ALA A 43 8.43 -16.87 19.16
N VAL A 44 9.18 -16.39 18.18
CA VAL A 44 8.66 -16.06 16.83
C VAL A 44 9.61 -16.54 15.75
N THR A 45 9.04 -17.09 14.68
CA THR A 45 9.72 -17.43 13.43
C THR A 45 9.01 -16.75 12.27
N VAL A 46 9.69 -15.82 11.60
CA VAL A 46 9.24 -15.18 10.37
C VAL A 46 9.71 -16.00 9.17
N LEU A 47 8.81 -16.31 8.26
CA LEU A 47 9.06 -17.08 7.04
C LEU A 47 8.79 -16.18 5.83
N GLU A 48 9.83 -15.82 5.09
CA GLU A 48 9.73 -14.97 3.90
C GLU A 48 10.04 -15.79 2.65
N ALA A 49 9.16 -15.68 1.66
CA ALA A 49 9.27 -16.44 0.42
C ALA A 49 10.41 -15.96 -0.49
N SER A 50 10.76 -14.67 -0.41
CA SER A 50 11.78 -14.02 -1.23
C SER A 50 13.13 -13.92 -0.51
N ASP A 51 14.10 -13.37 -1.20
CA ASP A 51 15.43 -13.03 -0.69
C ASP A 51 15.52 -11.60 -0.11
N ALA A 52 14.40 -10.87 -0.08
CA ALA A 52 14.37 -9.45 0.28
C ALA A 52 13.38 -9.13 1.40
N ILE A 53 13.79 -8.28 2.33
CA ILE A 53 13.00 -7.76 3.45
C ILE A 53 12.16 -6.55 3.02
N GLY A 54 10.99 -6.37 3.64
CA GLY A 54 10.15 -5.18 3.49
C GLY A 54 8.97 -5.35 2.54
N GLY A 55 8.82 -6.51 1.87
CA GLY A 55 7.73 -6.75 0.93
C GLY A 55 7.70 -5.70 -0.17
N ILE A 56 6.53 -5.09 -0.45
CA ILE A 56 6.43 -4.00 -1.44
C ILE A 56 6.99 -2.67 -0.92
N SER A 57 7.30 -2.55 0.37
CA SER A 57 7.90 -1.36 1.00
C SER A 57 9.43 -1.47 1.12
N ARG A 58 10.05 -2.31 0.30
CA ARG A 58 11.50 -2.46 0.28
C ARG A 58 12.15 -1.44 -0.66
N THR A 59 13.43 -1.20 -0.41
CA THR A 59 14.33 -0.46 -1.31
C THR A 59 15.28 -1.45 -1.97
N GLU A 60 15.26 -1.50 -3.29
CA GLU A 60 16.20 -2.33 -4.07
C GLU A 60 17.58 -1.68 -4.11
N VAL A 61 18.61 -2.54 -4.14
CA VAL A 61 20.00 -2.12 -4.31
C VAL A 61 20.60 -2.88 -5.49
N ARG A 62 20.96 -2.16 -6.55
CA ARG A 62 21.57 -2.73 -7.77
C ARG A 62 22.78 -1.87 -8.18
N ASP A 63 23.94 -2.44 -8.26
CA ASP A 63 25.20 -1.76 -8.61
C ASP A 63 25.47 -0.48 -7.79
N GLY A 64 25.02 -0.50 -6.53
CA GLY A 64 25.11 0.65 -5.62
C GLY A 64 24.03 1.72 -5.81
N TRP A 65 23.10 1.54 -6.77
CA TRP A 65 21.90 2.35 -6.89
C TRP A 65 20.84 1.86 -5.93
N ARG A 66 20.14 2.82 -5.30
CA ARG A 66 19.01 2.53 -4.41
C ARG A 66 17.75 3.11 -5.00
N PHE A 67 16.70 2.30 -5.08
CA PHE A 67 15.39 2.71 -5.60
C PHE A 67 14.28 1.86 -5.01
N ASP A 68 13.15 2.50 -4.77
CA ASP A 68 11.98 1.83 -4.20
C ASP A 68 11.13 1.17 -5.28
N ILE A 69 10.45 0.09 -4.94
CA ILE A 69 9.52 -0.56 -5.86
C ILE A 69 8.11 0.01 -5.81
N GLY A 70 7.94 1.15 -5.20
CA GLY A 70 6.69 1.92 -5.09
C GLY A 70 6.91 3.16 -4.26
N GLY A 71 6.00 4.11 -4.33
CA GLY A 71 6.08 5.32 -3.51
C GLY A 71 5.56 5.08 -2.10
N HIS A 72 6.40 5.13 -1.08
CA HIS A 72 6.05 4.90 0.31
C HIS A 72 6.36 6.12 1.16
N ARG A 73 5.38 7.01 1.34
CA ARG A 73 5.46 8.11 2.28
C ARG A 73 5.24 7.61 3.70
N PHE A 74 6.11 8.04 4.62
CA PHE A 74 5.92 7.82 6.04
C PHE A 74 5.03 8.94 6.58
N PHE A 75 3.76 8.67 6.59
CA PHE A 75 2.71 9.50 7.13
C PHE A 75 1.65 8.60 7.75
N THR A 76 1.27 8.91 8.98
CA THR A 76 0.18 8.22 9.66
C THR A 76 -0.57 9.18 10.58
N LYS A 77 -1.82 8.86 10.88
CA LYS A 77 -2.62 9.52 11.91
C LYS A 77 -2.75 8.64 13.16
N VAL A 78 -2.07 7.49 13.17
CA VAL A 78 -2.06 6.52 14.27
C VAL A 78 -0.82 6.72 15.11
N PRO A 79 -0.94 7.24 16.33
CA PRO A 79 0.22 7.57 17.18
C PRO A 79 1.11 6.37 17.47
N GLU A 80 0.52 5.18 17.62
CA GLU A 80 1.24 3.94 17.91
C GLU A 80 2.16 3.54 16.75
N VAL A 81 1.74 3.78 15.50
CA VAL A 81 2.55 3.53 14.32
C VAL A 81 3.68 4.53 14.21
N GLU A 82 3.41 5.81 14.44
CA GLU A 82 4.44 6.86 14.45
C GLU A 82 5.50 6.59 15.52
N LYS A 83 5.06 6.25 16.74
CA LYS A 83 5.95 5.83 17.82
C LYS A 83 6.82 4.63 17.42
N PHE A 84 6.23 3.60 16.81
CA PHE A 84 6.95 2.42 16.35
C PHE A 84 8.06 2.77 15.35
N TRP A 85 7.81 3.68 14.40
CA TRP A 85 8.82 4.12 13.44
C TRP A 85 10.03 4.76 14.13
N HIS A 86 9.80 5.69 15.07
CA HIS A 86 10.85 6.40 15.79
C HIS A 86 11.56 5.57 16.85
N GLU A 87 10.99 4.45 17.27
CA GLU A 87 11.68 3.45 18.10
C GLU A 87 12.66 2.59 17.28
N ILE A 88 12.42 2.40 15.99
CA ILE A 88 13.27 1.61 15.10
C ILE A 88 14.39 2.44 14.50
N LEU A 89 14.04 3.60 13.94
CA LEU A 89 14.99 4.54 13.34
C LEU A 89 15.03 5.83 14.15
N PRO A 90 16.24 6.36 14.46
CA PRO A 90 16.38 7.65 15.10
C PRO A 90 15.88 8.78 14.20
N ASP A 91 15.49 9.91 14.80
CA ASP A 91 14.91 11.05 14.08
C ASP A 91 15.82 11.60 12.97
N GLU A 92 17.15 11.52 13.14
CA GLU A 92 18.16 11.93 12.16
C GLU A 92 18.17 11.07 10.88
N ASP A 93 17.57 9.89 10.92
CA ASP A 93 17.41 9.02 9.76
C ASP A 93 16.12 9.28 8.97
N PHE A 94 15.23 10.15 9.51
CA PHE A 94 14.05 10.61 8.81
C PHE A 94 14.24 11.99 8.18
N LEU A 95 14.00 12.10 6.89
CA LEU A 95 13.99 13.35 6.16
C LEU A 95 12.56 13.89 6.09
N GLN A 96 12.41 15.21 6.32
CA GLN A 96 11.16 15.89 6.01
C GLN A 96 11.16 16.26 4.52
N ARG A 97 10.28 15.65 3.73
CA ARG A 97 10.24 15.84 2.27
C ARG A 97 8.97 16.56 1.84
N PRO A 98 9.08 17.52 0.89
CA PRO A 98 7.90 18.17 0.33
C PRO A 98 7.05 17.14 -0.43
N ARG A 99 5.74 17.18 -0.22
CA ARG A 99 4.79 16.40 -1.00
C ARG A 99 4.51 17.09 -2.32
N MET A 100 5.08 16.57 -3.40
CA MET A 100 4.88 17.10 -4.74
C MET A 100 4.52 15.97 -5.71
N SER A 101 3.44 16.14 -6.43
CA SER A 101 3.02 15.22 -7.50
C SER A 101 2.27 16.00 -8.57
N ARG A 102 2.40 15.59 -9.81
CA ARG A 102 1.66 16.16 -10.94
C ARG A 102 1.07 15.06 -11.82
N ILE A 103 0.18 15.46 -12.71
CA ILE A 103 -0.39 14.61 -13.76
C ILE A 103 0.19 15.03 -15.10
N SER A 104 0.75 14.08 -15.84
CA SER A 104 1.19 14.27 -17.23
C SER A 104 0.07 13.87 -18.18
N TYR A 105 -0.39 14.81 -19.00
CA TYR A 105 -1.37 14.59 -20.05
C TYR A 105 -1.05 15.44 -21.28
N GLN A 106 -0.87 14.80 -22.43
CA GLN A 106 -0.56 15.43 -23.71
C GLN A 106 0.59 16.46 -23.65
N GLY A 107 1.72 16.07 -23.04
CA GLY A 107 2.92 16.89 -22.92
C GLY A 107 2.81 18.07 -21.94
N LYS A 108 1.74 18.13 -21.14
CA LYS A 108 1.52 19.17 -20.12
C LYS A 108 1.46 18.55 -18.73
N LEU A 109 1.91 19.31 -17.72
CA LEU A 109 1.91 18.90 -16.31
C LEU A 109 0.81 19.66 -15.56
N TYR A 110 -0.10 18.91 -14.97
CA TYR A 110 -1.22 19.43 -14.16
C TYR A 110 -0.93 19.20 -12.69
N ASP A 111 -1.23 20.17 -11.85
CA ASP A 111 -1.08 20.06 -10.40
C ASP A 111 -1.95 18.92 -9.85
N TYR A 112 -1.44 18.20 -8.85
CA TYR A 112 -2.21 17.22 -8.11
C TYR A 112 -2.19 17.55 -6.60
N PRO A 113 -3.33 17.78 -5.96
CA PRO A 113 -4.69 17.78 -6.54
C PRO A 113 -4.88 18.85 -7.62
N LEU A 114 -5.85 18.62 -8.52
CA LEU A 114 -6.13 19.53 -9.63
C LEU A 114 -6.49 20.92 -9.12
N LYS A 115 -5.70 21.92 -9.52
CA LYS A 115 -6.00 23.35 -9.29
C LYS A 115 -6.66 23.95 -10.50
N ALA A 116 -7.82 24.62 -10.31
CA ALA A 116 -8.61 25.17 -11.41
C ALA A 116 -7.81 26.10 -12.35
N GLY A 117 -6.99 26.99 -11.80
CA GLY A 117 -6.17 27.90 -12.61
C GLY A 117 -5.11 27.18 -13.47
N ASN A 118 -4.40 26.18 -12.91
CA ASN A 118 -3.46 25.36 -13.66
C ASN A 118 -4.17 24.50 -14.69
N ALA A 119 -5.30 23.88 -14.33
CA ALA A 119 -6.09 23.06 -15.25
C ALA A 119 -6.63 23.87 -16.44
N LEU A 120 -7.20 25.06 -16.20
CA LEU A 120 -7.71 25.95 -17.25
C LEU A 120 -6.57 26.42 -18.18
N LYS A 121 -5.43 26.82 -17.62
CA LYS A 121 -4.26 27.23 -18.41
C LYS A 121 -3.78 26.12 -19.34
N ASN A 122 -3.72 24.89 -18.84
CA ASN A 122 -3.18 23.74 -19.55
C ASN A 122 -4.20 23.12 -20.55
N LEU A 123 -5.48 23.02 -20.18
CA LEU A 123 -6.54 22.54 -21.09
C LEU A 123 -6.83 23.56 -22.22
N GLY A 124 -6.75 24.84 -21.92
CA GLY A 124 -7.20 25.92 -22.80
C GLY A 124 -8.71 26.13 -22.72
N ILE A 125 -9.16 27.31 -23.14
CA ILE A 125 -10.55 27.79 -22.97
C ILE A 125 -11.56 26.86 -23.68
N ILE A 126 -11.27 26.42 -24.90
CA ILE A 126 -12.19 25.59 -25.68
C ILE A 126 -12.45 24.26 -24.97
N GLU A 127 -11.39 23.60 -24.49
CA GLU A 127 -11.53 22.32 -23.81
C GLU A 127 -12.20 22.47 -22.43
N ALA A 128 -11.91 23.57 -21.74
CA ALA A 128 -12.58 23.89 -20.48
C ALA A 128 -14.11 24.06 -20.66
N VAL A 129 -14.54 24.80 -21.71
CA VAL A 129 -15.94 24.95 -22.05
C VAL A 129 -16.60 23.60 -22.38
N ARG A 130 -15.92 22.73 -23.15
CA ARG A 130 -16.40 21.37 -23.44
C ARG A 130 -16.56 20.54 -22.14
N CYS A 131 -15.67 20.67 -21.20
CA CYS A 131 -15.79 19.99 -19.89
C CYS A 131 -17.01 20.47 -19.12
N VAL A 132 -17.25 21.80 -19.06
CA VAL A 132 -18.44 22.38 -18.43
C VAL A 132 -19.73 21.93 -19.11
N LEU A 133 -19.79 21.97 -20.44
CA LEU A 133 -20.95 21.49 -21.18
C LEU A 133 -21.21 20.00 -20.96
N SER A 134 -20.16 19.19 -20.92
CA SER A 134 -20.27 17.77 -20.60
C SER A 134 -20.76 17.53 -19.16
N TYR A 135 -20.35 18.35 -18.20
CA TYR A 135 -20.89 18.30 -16.84
C TYR A 135 -22.36 18.68 -16.78
N VAL A 136 -22.77 19.77 -17.43
CA VAL A 136 -24.19 20.17 -17.52
C VAL A 136 -25.02 19.06 -18.15
N TRP A 137 -24.50 18.43 -19.20
CA TRP A 137 -25.18 17.32 -19.88
C TRP A 137 -25.48 16.14 -18.94
N VAL A 138 -24.52 15.71 -18.14
CA VAL A 138 -24.73 14.58 -17.19
C VAL A 138 -25.66 14.96 -16.04
N ARG A 139 -25.84 16.26 -15.75
CA ARG A 139 -26.85 16.71 -14.76
C ARG A 139 -28.26 16.62 -15.32
N ILE A 140 -28.43 16.73 -16.65
CA ILE A 140 -29.72 16.60 -17.34
C ILE A 140 -29.99 15.13 -17.67
N ARG A 141 -28.95 14.43 -18.14
CA ARG A 141 -29.01 12.99 -18.49
C ARG A 141 -27.90 12.24 -17.76
N PRO A 142 -28.12 11.86 -16.48
CA PRO A 142 -27.11 11.11 -15.72
C PRO A 142 -26.85 9.73 -16.34
N PRO A 143 -25.65 9.19 -16.16
CA PRO A 143 -25.35 7.81 -16.51
C PRO A 143 -26.38 6.85 -15.89
N LYS A 144 -26.81 5.85 -16.65
CA LYS A 144 -27.83 4.89 -16.20
C LYS A 144 -27.33 4.03 -15.06
N ASP A 145 -26.08 3.60 -15.16
CA ASP A 145 -25.42 2.81 -14.15
C ASP A 145 -24.35 3.66 -13.45
N GLN A 146 -24.42 3.77 -12.13
CA GLN A 146 -23.49 4.48 -11.27
C GLN A 146 -22.92 3.53 -10.19
N SER A 147 -23.16 2.23 -10.30
CA SER A 147 -22.57 1.21 -9.44
C SER A 147 -21.11 0.92 -9.80
N ASN A 148 -20.69 1.33 -11.00
CA ASN A 148 -19.33 1.21 -11.49
C ASN A 148 -18.59 2.56 -11.46
N PHE A 149 -17.25 2.48 -11.55
CA PHE A 149 -16.35 3.63 -11.51
C PHE A 149 -16.65 4.66 -12.61
N GLU A 150 -16.83 4.20 -13.84
CA GLU A 150 -17.07 5.06 -15.00
C GLU A 150 -18.31 5.92 -14.81
N GLY A 151 -19.46 5.29 -14.55
CA GLY A 151 -20.72 5.98 -14.37
C GLY A 151 -20.73 6.86 -13.13
N TRP A 152 -20.09 6.41 -12.03
CA TRP A 152 -20.00 7.16 -10.80
C TRP A 152 -19.18 8.46 -10.97
N VAL A 153 -18.04 8.39 -11.63
CA VAL A 153 -17.18 9.56 -11.90
C VAL A 153 -17.81 10.47 -12.93
N ALA A 154 -18.34 9.91 -14.03
CA ALA A 154 -18.97 10.70 -15.07
C ALA A 154 -20.18 11.50 -14.55
N ALA A 155 -20.99 10.93 -13.65
CA ALA A 155 -22.13 11.62 -13.03
C ALA A 155 -21.69 12.86 -12.20
N ARG A 156 -20.48 12.86 -11.64
CA ARG A 156 -19.95 13.92 -10.77
C ARG A 156 -19.10 14.96 -11.50
N PHE A 157 -18.41 14.55 -12.55
CA PHE A 157 -17.42 15.40 -13.24
C PHE A 157 -17.74 15.63 -14.72
N GLY A 158 -18.66 14.88 -15.30
CA GLY A 158 -18.95 14.85 -16.73
C GLY A 158 -18.01 13.90 -17.50
N TRP A 159 -18.53 13.35 -18.59
CA TRP A 159 -17.81 12.40 -19.44
C TRP A 159 -16.46 12.93 -19.94
N ARG A 160 -16.37 14.24 -20.20
CA ARG A 160 -15.15 14.83 -20.75
C ARG A 160 -13.99 14.79 -19.76
N LEU A 161 -14.23 15.21 -18.51
CA LEU A 161 -13.23 15.14 -17.46
C LEU A 161 -12.89 13.71 -17.06
N TYR A 162 -13.90 12.81 -17.05
CA TYR A 162 -13.66 11.38 -16.87
C TYR A 162 -12.62 10.87 -17.88
N ASN A 163 -12.85 11.12 -19.17
CA ASN A 163 -11.95 10.66 -20.23
C ASN A 163 -10.54 11.26 -20.17
N ILE A 164 -10.40 12.51 -19.70
CA ILE A 164 -9.12 13.20 -19.63
C ILE A 164 -8.31 12.75 -18.40
N PHE A 165 -8.93 12.76 -17.21
CA PHE A 165 -8.19 12.64 -15.95
C PHE A 165 -8.43 11.34 -15.18
N PHE A 166 -9.36 10.49 -15.58
CA PHE A 166 -9.68 9.30 -14.81
C PHE A 166 -9.50 8.02 -15.63
N LYS A 167 -10.12 7.94 -16.80
CA LYS A 167 -10.20 6.71 -17.59
C LYS A 167 -8.83 6.06 -17.82
N THR A 168 -7.95 6.74 -18.56
CA THR A 168 -6.67 6.15 -19.02
C THR A 168 -5.80 5.64 -17.86
N TYR A 169 -5.67 6.43 -16.80
CA TYR A 169 -4.85 6.04 -15.65
C TYR A 169 -5.47 4.89 -14.86
N THR A 170 -6.77 4.95 -14.61
CA THR A 170 -7.47 3.92 -13.83
C THR A 170 -7.50 2.59 -14.57
N GLU A 171 -7.74 2.60 -15.87
CA GLU A 171 -7.68 1.38 -16.70
C GLU A 171 -6.26 0.80 -16.79
N LYS A 172 -5.21 1.63 -16.83
CA LYS A 172 -3.82 1.16 -16.69
C LYS A 172 -3.60 0.48 -15.33
N LEU A 173 -4.05 1.13 -14.26
CA LEU A 173 -3.84 0.65 -12.89
C LEU A 173 -4.51 -0.70 -12.65
N TRP A 174 -5.79 -0.82 -13.02
CA TRP A 174 -6.59 -2.01 -12.72
C TRP A 174 -6.56 -3.08 -13.82
N GLY A 175 -6.18 -2.71 -15.04
CA GLY A 175 -6.13 -3.62 -16.18
C GLY A 175 -7.50 -4.06 -16.71
N ILE A 176 -8.56 -3.45 -16.21
CA ILE A 176 -9.96 -3.69 -16.64
C ILE A 176 -10.63 -2.36 -16.98
N PRO A 177 -11.65 -2.36 -17.86
CA PRO A 177 -12.42 -1.16 -18.20
C PRO A 177 -13.08 -0.51 -16.99
N GLY A 178 -13.27 0.81 -17.04
CA GLY A 178 -13.86 1.58 -15.95
C GLY A 178 -15.29 1.18 -15.56
N ASP A 179 -16.05 0.60 -16.48
CA ASP A 179 -17.40 0.07 -16.27
C ASP A 179 -17.42 -1.29 -15.54
N GLN A 180 -16.27 -1.95 -15.39
CA GLN A 180 -16.10 -3.21 -14.64
C GLN A 180 -15.51 -3.00 -13.25
N ILE A 181 -15.08 -1.78 -12.90
CA ILE A 181 -14.55 -1.44 -11.59
C ILE A 181 -15.70 -0.98 -10.68
N GLN A 182 -15.76 -1.49 -9.44
CA GLN A 182 -16.80 -1.09 -8.49
C GLN A 182 -16.66 0.38 -8.09
N ALA A 183 -17.79 1.07 -7.96
CA ALA A 183 -17.84 2.50 -7.61
C ALA A 183 -17.31 2.80 -6.21
N ASP A 184 -17.35 1.84 -5.28
CA ASP A 184 -16.89 2.00 -3.90
C ASP A 184 -15.43 2.43 -3.81
N TRP A 185 -14.58 1.90 -4.70
CA TRP A 185 -13.19 2.32 -4.79
C TRP A 185 -13.05 3.80 -5.18
N ALA A 186 -13.87 4.27 -6.13
CA ALA A 186 -13.90 5.67 -6.51
C ALA A 186 -14.42 6.55 -5.36
N ALA A 187 -15.46 6.09 -4.69
CA ALA A 187 -16.07 6.78 -3.58
C ALA A 187 -15.09 7.02 -2.43
N GLN A 188 -14.25 6.04 -2.12
CA GLN A 188 -13.22 6.15 -1.08
C GLN A 188 -12.12 7.18 -1.42
N ARG A 189 -11.84 7.44 -2.71
CA ARG A 189 -10.68 8.25 -3.13
C ARG A 189 -11.04 9.60 -3.75
N ILE A 190 -12.27 9.79 -4.20
CA ILE A 190 -12.70 10.96 -4.99
C ILE A 190 -13.83 11.72 -4.28
N LYS A 191 -14.25 11.32 -3.06
CA LYS A 191 -15.27 12.01 -2.28
C LYS A 191 -14.89 13.48 -2.05
N ASN A 192 -15.91 14.34 -1.99
CA ASN A 192 -15.82 15.79 -1.79
C ASN A 192 -15.20 16.62 -2.93
N LEU A 193 -14.74 16.02 -4.02
CA LEU A 193 -14.38 16.75 -5.23
C LEU A 193 -15.62 16.85 -6.14
N SER A 194 -16.32 17.97 -6.12
CA SER A 194 -17.29 18.28 -7.16
C SER A 194 -16.75 19.38 -8.07
N LEU A 195 -16.93 19.23 -9.37
CA LEU A 195 -16.54 20.25 -10.34
C LEU A 195 -17.27 21.58 -10.02
N PHE A 196 -18.51 21.51 -9.52
CA PHE A 196 -19.27 22.69 -9.13
C PHE A 196 -18.62 23.43 -7.96
N SER A 197 -18.18 22.71 -6.93
CA SER A 197 -17.47 23.32 -5.79
C SER A 197 -16.12 23.90 -6.23
N ALA A 198 -15.38 23.21 -7.08
CA ALA A 198 -14.13 23.71 -7.64
C ALA A 198 -14.32 24.96 -8.50
N ILE A 199 -15.33 25.01 -9.35
CA ILE A 199 -15.67 26.20 -10.17
C ILE A 199 -16.19 27.33 -9.30
N LYS A 200 -17.10 27.04 -8.36
CA LYS A 200 -17.62 28.04 -7.41
C LYS A 200 -16.50 28.69 -6.61
N ASN A 201 -15.60 27.88 -6.07
CA ASN A 201 -14.46 28.36 -5.32
C ASN A 201 -13.47 29.17 -6.19
N ALA A 202 -13.27 28.79 -7.45
CA ALA A 202 -12.41 29.52 -8.37
C ALA A 202 -12.98 30.89 -8.80
N ILE A 203 -14.32 31.02 -8.83
CA ILE A 203 -15.01 32.26 -9.30
C ILE A 203 -15.39 33.19 -8.14
N PHE A 204 -15.78 32.64 -6.98
CA PHE A 204 -16.43 33.39 -5.91
C PHE A 204 -15.68 33.49 -4.59
N GLN A 205 -14.48 32.83 -4.45
CA GLN A 205 -13.71 33.01 -3.22
C GLN A 205 -12.85 34.28 -3.24
N PRO A 206 -12.98 35.15 -2.22
CA PRO A 206 -12.03 36.24 -2.01
C PRO A 206 -10.63 35.66 -1.71
N LYS A 207 -9.60 36.26 -2.27
CA LYS A 207 -8.19 35.93 -1.95
C LYS A 207 -7.98 36.02 -0.43
N GLY A 208 -7.91 34.87 0.26
CA GLY A 208 -7.58 34.85 1.70
C GLY A 208 -8.31 33.85 2.57
N GLN A 209 -9.33 33.12 2.10
CA GLN A 209 -9.96 32.04 2.87
C GLN A 209 -9.85 30.72 2.12
N THR A 210 -8.85 29.96 2.46
CA THR A 210 -8.64 28.59 1.98
C THR A 210 -9.03 27.63 3.10
N GLU A 211 -10.33 27.36 3.26
CA GLU A 211 -10.76 26.08 3.83
C GLU A 211 -10.93 25.07 2.70
N ILE A 212 -9.82 24.73 2.08
CA ILE A 212 -9.70 23.47 1.37
C ILE A 212 -9.00 22.56 2.35
N THR A 213 -9.57 21.41 2.64
CA THR A 213 -8.88 20.31 3.33
C THR A 213 -7.56 20.12 2.60
N THR A 214 -6.49 20.67 3.18
CA THR A 214 -5.19 20.71 2.52
C THR A 214 -4.49 19.39 2.81
N LEU A 215 -4.13 18.67 1.76
CA LEU A 215 -3.22 17.55 1.87
C LEU A 215 -1.96 17.97 2.63
N ILE A 216 -1.28 17.03 3.29
CA ILE A 216 -0.01 17.33 3.96
C ILE A 216 0.97 17.99 2.99
N ASP A 217 1.70 18.98 3.44
CA ASP A 217 2.72 19.65 2.63
C ASP A 217 4.05 18.88 2.66
N THR A 218 4.29 18.14 3.75
CA THR A 218 5.51 17.35 3.98
C THR A 218 5.17 15.98 4.54
N PHE A 219 6.05 15.03 4.33
CA PHE A 219 6.01 13.69 4.90
C PHE A 219 7.42 13.28 5.36
N GLN A 220 7.48 12.30 6.22
CA GLN A 220 8.74 11.69 6.64
C GLN A 220 9.18 10.63 5.62
N TYR A 221 10.49 10.46 5.47
CA TYR A 221 11.06 9.46 4.59
C TYR A 221 12.44 9.02 5.10
N PRO A 222 12.70 7.71 5.28
CA PRO A 222 14.00 7.23 5.69
C PRO A 222 15.07 7.59 4.65
N LYS A 223 16.22 8.10 5.08
CA LYS A 223 17.23 8.67 4.18
C LYS A 223 17.72 7.74 3.08
N TYR A 224 17.75 6.44 3.31
CA TYR A 224 18.14 5.43 2.33
C TYR A 224 16.97 4.61 1.77
N GLY A 225 15.75 5.12 1.90
CA GLY A 225 14.52 4.50 1.44
C GLY A 225 13.78 3.71 2.53
N PRO A 226 12.52 3.32 2.30
CA PRO A 226 11.68 2.61 3.27
C PRO A 226 12.26 1.25 3.66
N GLY A 227 13.04 0.58 2.80
CA GLY A 227 13.74 -0.66 3.11
C GLY A 227 14.63 -0.56 4.34
N MET A 228 15.28 0.59 4.55
CA MET A 228 16.11 0.85 5.74
C MET A 228 15.34 0.61 7.06
N MET A 229 14.06 1.01 7.13
CA MET A 229 13.19 0.76 8.29
C MET A 229 13.01 -0.74 8.54
N TRP A 230 12.70 -1.49 7.50
CA TRP A 230 12.35 -2.90 7.63
C TRP A 230 13.57 -3.80 7.85
N GLU A 231 14.71 -3.44 7.25
CA GLU A 231 15.99 -4.09 7.55
C GLU A 231 16.36 -3.92 9.02
N LYS A 232 16.23 -2.70 9.55
CA LYS A 232 16.48 -2.43 10.97
C LYS A 232 15.48 -3.15 11.89
N CYS A 233 14.21 -3.20 11.49
CA CYS A 233 13.17 -3.93 12.22
C CYS A 233 13.51 -5.43 12.28
N ARG A 234 13.94 -6.05 11.17
CA ARG A 234 14.42 -7.44 11.13
C ARG A 234 15.59 -7.62 12.11
N ASP A 235 16.56 -6.71 12.14
CA ASP A 235 17.72 -6.81 13.03
C ASP A 235 17.32 -6.76 14.51
N LEU A 236 16.33 -5.94 14.85
CA LEU A 236 15.75 -5.90 16.21
C LEU A 236 15.00 -7.19 16.56
N VAL A 237 14.26 -7.77 15.63
CA VAL A 237 13.62 -9.09 15.82
C VAL A 237 14.67 -10.15 16.13
N VAL A 238 15.74 -10.23 15.32
CA VAL A 238 16.80 -11.23 15.48
C VAL A 238 17.58 -11.01 16.77
N SER A 239 17.97 -9.78 17.08
CA SER A 239 18.69 -9.47 18.32
C SER A 239 17.86 -9.71 19.58
N GLY A 240 16.55 -9.65 19.48
CA GLY A 240 15.61 -9.98 20.56
C GLY A 240 15.25 -11.48 20.64
N GLY A 241 15.95 -12.34 19.89
CA GLY A 241 15.78 -13.81 19.96
C GLY A 241 14.78 -14.40 18.96
N GLY A 242 14.13 -13.58 18.10
CA GLY A 242 13.29 -14.06 17.01
C GLY A 242 14.11 -14.59 15.83
N GLN A 243 13.48 -15.39 14.99
CA GLN A 243 14.09 -15.92 13.76
C GLN A 243 13.44 -15.29 12.52
N VAL A 244 14.26 -14.95 11.52
CA VAL A 244 13.79 -14.51 10.20
C VAL A 244 14.45 -15.36 9.15
N VAL A 245 13.66 -16.18 8.46
CA VAL A 245 14.14 -17.18 7.49
C VAL A 245 13.68 -16.77 6.10
N MET A 246 14.64 -16.44 5.25
CA MET A 246 14.42 -16.02 3.87
C MET A 246 14.36 -17.23 2.92
N ASN A 247 13.86 -17.01 1.70
CA ASN A 247 13.74 -18.06 0.67
C ASN A 247 12.99 -19.31 1.19
N SER A 248 11.97 -19.08 2.01
CA SER A 248 11.23 -20.11 2.71
C SER A 248 9.71 -19.93 2.52
N PRO A 249 9.19 -20.08 1.28
CA PRO A 249 7.77 -20.00 1.03
C PRO A 249 7.02 -21.10 1.81
N VAL A 250 5.97 -20.69 2.53
CA VAL A 250 5.05 -21.62 3.18
C VAL A 250 4.13 -22.20 2.12
N VAL A 251 4.08 -23.54 2.05
CA VAL A 251 3.30 -24.28 1.04
C VAL A 251 2.15 -25.08 1.63
N ALA A 252 2.17 -25.38 2.93
CA ALA A 252 1.04 -26.00 3.63
C ALA A 252 0.92 -25.50 5.07
N LEU A 253 -0.33 -25.44 5.57
CA LEU A 253 -0.68 -25.20 6.96
C LEU A 253 -1.45 -26.42 7.48
N HIS A 254 -0.81 -27.22 8.33
CA HIS A 254 -1.39 -28.46 8.84
C HIS A 254 -2.31 -28.20 10.02
N ARG A 255 -3.58 -28.60 9.86
CA ARG A 255 -4.63 -28.41 10.87
C ARG A 255 -4.96 -29.71 11.59
N ASP A 256 -5.13 -29.59 12.89
CA ASP A 256 -5.81 -30.58 13.72
C ASP A 256 -7.10 -29.92 14.25
N GLY A 257 -8.23 -30.33 13.69
CA GLY A 257 -9.52 -29.67 13.91
C GLY A 257 -9.50 -28.20 13.43
N ASP A 258 -9.72 -27.28 14.36
CA ASP A 258 -9.76 -25.83 14.14
C ASP A 258 -8.39 -25.13 14.37
N ARG A 259 -7.33 -25.88 14.72
CA ARG A 259 -6.00 -25.33 14.99
C ARG A 259 -4.99 -25.73 13.92
N VAL A 260 -4.19 -24.75 13.49
CA VAL A 260 -2.94 -25.00 12.75
C VAL A 260 -1.86 -25.37 13.77
N THR A 261 -1.28 -26.55 13.63
CA THR A 261 -0.26 -27.09 14.53
C THR A 261 1.15 -27.02 13.97
N ALA A 262 1.26 -26.95 12.64
CA ALA A 262 2.53 -26.82 11.94
C ALA A 262 2.35 -26.20 10.55
N VAL A 263 3.45 -25.67 10.00
CA VAL A 263 3.53 -25.24 8.60
C VAL A 263 4.63 -25.98 7.87
N THR A 264 4.43 -26.27 6.58
CA THR A 264 5.49 -26.79 5.70
C THR A 264 6.06 -25.64 4.89
N VAL A 265 7.38 -25.48 4.93
CA VAL A 265 8.13 -24.54 4.10
C VAL A 265 8.94 -25.30 3.05
N LEU A 266 9.03 -24.73 1.85
CA LEU A 266 9.89 -25.21 0.80
C LEU A 266 11.22 -24.47 0.85
N GLN A 267 12.30 -25.16 1.16
CA GLN A 267 13.65 -24.58 1.18
C GLN A 267 14.44 -25.05 -0.04
N THR A 268 15.18 -24.14 -0.66
CA THR A 268 16.10 -24.47 -1.75
C THR A 268 17.51 -24.53 -1.19
N GLY A 269 18.14 -25.69 -1.26
CA GLY A 269 19.52 -25.89 -0.84
C GLY A 269 20.53 -25.17 -1.77
N PRO A 270 21.81 -25.10 -1.38
CA PRO A 270 22.87 -24.46 -2.17
C PRO A 270 23.08 -25.12 -3.56
N ASP A 271 22.70 -26.38 -3.70
CA ASP A 271 22.75 -27.20 -4.91
C ASP A 271 21.49 -27.01 -5.80
N GLY A 272 20.53 -26.21 -5.37
CA GLY A 272 19.26 -26.01 -6.06
C GLY A 272 18.20 -27.07 -5.74
N GLU A 273 18.51 -28.08 -4.94
CA GLU A 273 17.52 -29.07 -4.49
C GLU A 273 16.49 -28.43 -3.57
N LYS A 274 15.21 -28.77 -3.82
CA LYS A 274 14.10 -28.32 -2.98
C LYS A 274 13.78 -29.37 -1.94
N SER A 275 13.73 -28.97 -0.68
CA SER A 275 13.32 -29.82 0.44
C SER A 275 12.19 -29.18 1.22
N GLU A 276 11.30 -30.02 1.71
CA GLU A 276 10.23 -29.59 2.60
C GLU A 276 10.68 -29.70 4.06
N LYS A 277 10.40 -28.66 4.83
CA LYS A 277 10.65 -28.65 6.27
C LYS A 277 9.36 -28.33 7.02
N LEU A 278 9.03 -29.17 7.97
CA LEU A 278 7.91 -28.96 8.88
C LEU A 278 8.36 -28.10 10.08
N ILE A 279 7.59 -27.08 10.39
CA ILE A 279 7.82 -26.18 11.53
C ILE A 279 6.55 -26.16 12.38
N ALA A 280 6.65 -26.65 13.61
CA ALA A 280 5.55 -26.60 14.58
C ALA A 280 5.25 -25.14 14.96
N CYS A 281 4.00 -24.82 15.23
CA CYS A 281 3.59 -23.47 15.63
C CYS A 281 2.47 -23.48 16.67
N SER A 282 2.49 -22.48 17.56
CA SER A 282 1.37 -22.20 18.47
C SER A 282 0.25 -21.40 17.77
N ASP A 283 0.66 -20.41 16.99
CA ASP A 283 -0.21 -19.49 16.27
C ASP A 283 0.38 -19.13 14.91
N VAL A 284 -0.45 -18.65 13.99
CA VAL A 284 -0.05 -18.17 12.67
C VAL A 284 -0.57 -16.75 12.43
N ILE A 285 0.34 -15.82 12.12
CA ILE A 285 0.00 -14.50 11.58
C ILE A 285 0.43 -14.48 10.12
N SER A 286 -0.52 -14.36 9.19
CA SER A 286 -0.24 -14.45 7.77
C SER A 286 -0.46 -13.12 7.05
N SER A 287 0.56 -12.65 6.33
CA SER A 287 0.46 -11.55 5.36
C SER A 287 0.55 -12.03 3.90
N MET A 288 0.64 -13.35 3.67
CA MET A 288 0.61 -13.93 2.34
C MET A 288 -0.73 -13.65 1.63
N PRO A 289 -0.80 -13.65 0.30
CA PRO A 289 -2.07 -13.46 -0.40
C PRO A 289 -3.17 -14.36 0.15
N LEU A 290 -4.35 -13.79 0.41
CA LEU A 290 -5.48 -14.48 1.05
C LEU A 290 -5.88 -15.75 0.30
N GLN A 291 -5.80 -15.71 -1.02
CA GLN A 291 -5.98 -16.88 -1.89
C GLN A 291 -5.01 -18.01 -1.53
N HIS A 292 -3.72 -17.70 -1.40
CA HIS A 292 -2.70 -18.70 -1.09
C HIS A 292 -2.87 -19.24 0.33
N LEU A 293 -3.25 -18.41 1.30
CA LEU A 293 -3.51 -18.86 2.66
C LEU A 293 -4.60 -19.95 2.69
N VAL A 294 -5.71 -19.73 1.98
CA VAL A 294 -6.81 -20.72 1.90
C VAL A 294 -6.35 -21.98 1.17
N GLN A 295 -5.66 -21.83 0.04
CA GLN A 295 -5.20 -22.96 -0.79
C GLN A 295 -4.15 -23.83 -0.08
N SER A 296 -3.40 -23.27 0.86
CA SER A 296 -2.36 -23.97 1.62
C SER A 296 -2.88 -24.73 2.84
N MET A 297 -4.17 -24.64 3.16
CA MET A 297 -4.73 -25.37 4.31
C MET A 297 -4.76 -26.88 4.07
N ASP A 298 -4.34 -27.64 5.08
CA ASP A 298 -4.36 -29.11 5.10
C ASP A 298 -4.89 -29.63 6.45
N PRO A 299 -6.08 -30.27 6.52
CA PRO A 299 -7.00 -30.51 5.40
C PRO A 299 -7.56 -29.22 4.80
N LYS A 300 -7.99 -29.31 3.53
CA LYS A 300 -8.52 -28.19 2.74
C LYS A 300 -9.69 -27.50 3.45
N ALA A 301 -9.84 -26.21 3.21
CA ALA A 301 -11.03 -25.45 3.56
C ALA A 301 -12.28 -25.99 2.82
N PRO A 302 -13.50 -25.72 3.30
CA PRO A 302 -14.73 -26.03 2.57
C PRO A 302 -14.69 -25.50 1.14
N GLN A 303 -15.34 -26.23 0.20
CA GLN A 303 -15.26 -25.91 -1.23
C GLN A 303 -15.70 -24.48 -1.54
N GLU A 304 -16.74 -23.97 -0.88
CA GLU A 304 -17.21 -22.59 -1.05
C GLU A 304 -16.14 -21.53 -0.69
N VAL A 305 -15.29 -21.83 0.30
CA VAL A 305 -14.19 -20.96 0.72
C VAL A 305 -13.03 -21.04 -0.29
N VAL A 306 -12.76 -22.23 -0.80
CA VAL A 306 -11.77 -22.45 -1.88
C VAL A 306 -12.20 -21.72 -3.14
N ASP A 307 -13.45 -21.86 -3.57
CA ASP A 307 -13.99 -21.18 -4.76
C ASP A 307 -13.95 -19.65 -4.59
N ALA A 308 -14.28 -19.14 -3.40
CA ALA A 308 -14.17 -17.72 -3.08
C ALA A 308 -12.71 -17.23 -3.18
N ALA A 309 -11.76 -18.02 -2.69
CA ALA A 309 -10.34 -17.68 -2.74
C ALA A 309 -9.79 -17.70 -4.17
N GLU A 310 -10.15 -18.69 -4.98
CA GLU A 310 -9.77 -18.79 -6.39
C GLU A 310 -10.33 -17.63 -7.23
N GLY A 311 -11.49 -17.13 -6.83
CA GLY A 311 -12.12 -15.97 -7.46
C GLY A 311 -11.50 -14.62 -7.12
N LEU A 312 -10.49 -14.53 -6.24
CA LEU A 312 -9.83 -13.27 -5.89
C LEU A 312 -8.77 -12.88 -6.92
N GLY A 313 -8.93 -11.71 -7.52
CA GLY A 313 -8.02 -11.17 -8.51
C GLY A 313 -6.89 -10.32 -7.88
N TYR A 314 -5.71 -10.36 -8.49
CA TYR A 314 -4.56 -9.52 -8.13
C TYR A 314 -3.98 -8.87 -9.36
N ARG A 315 -3.41 -7.69 -9.17
CA ARG A 315 -2.64 -6.97 -10.18
C ARG A 315 -1.17 -7.04 -9.83
N ASP A 316 -0.35 -7.36 -10.80
CA ASP A 316 1.09 -7.41 -10.66
C ASP A 316 1.71 -6.04 -10.99
N PHE A 317 2.92 -5.86 -10.54
CA PHE A 317 3.61 -4.60 -10.62
C PHE A 317 5.05 -4.80 -11.12
N LEU A 318 5.46 -3.93 -12.02
CA LEU A 318 6.79 -3.95 -12.57
C LEU A 318 7.38 -2.54 -12.49
N THR A 319 8.58 -2.41 -11.96
CA THR A 319 9.35 -1.17 -11.94
C THR A 319 10.57 -1.30 -12.83
N VAL A 320 10.75 -0.33 -13.73
CA VAL A 320 12.01 -0.15 -14.45
C VAL A 320 12.68 1.12 -13.90
N ALA A 321 13.79 0.95 -13.20
CA ALA A 321 14.60 2.06 -12.72
C ALA A 321 15.63 2.43 -13.78
N LEU A 322 15.61 3.67 -14.28
CA LEU A 322 16.57 4.21 -15.25
C LEU A 322 17.50 5.20 -14.58
N VAL A 323 18.80 5.03 -14.75
CA VAL A 323 19.82 5.96 -14.29
C VAL A 323 19.94 7.11 -15.27
N VAL A 324 19.78 8.34 -14.78
CA VAL A 324 19.81 9.58 -15.57
C VAL A 324 20.61 10.65 -14.83
N PRO A 325 21.13 11.68 -15.52
CA PRO A 325 21.69 12.85 -14.84
C PRO A 325 20.70 13.47 -13.86
N GLU A 326 21.15 13.91 -12.69
CA GLU A 326 20.30 14.52 -11.67
C GLU A 326 19.57 15.75 -12.21
N GLU A 327 20.19 16.52 -13.06
CA GLU A 327 19.61 17.71 -13.72
C GLU A 327 18.42 17.41 -14.65
N ASP A 328 18.29 16.15 -15.13
CA ASP A 328 17.16 15.68 -15.92
C ASP A 328 16.01 15.17 -15.01
N GLY A 329 16.23 15.08 -13.71
CA GLY A 329 15.21 14.79 -12.72
C GLY A 329 14.19 15.94 -12.61
N PHE A 330 13.04 15.63 -12.10
CA PHE A 330 11.97 16.58 -11.81
C PHE A 330 11.73 16.68 -10.29
N PRO A 331 11.18 17.80 -9.80
CA PRO A 331 11.01 18.00 -8.35
C PRO A 331 9.90 17.15 -7.72
N ASP A 332 9.05 16.51 -8.54
CA ASP A 332 7.97 15.67 -8.05
C ASP A 332 8.49 14.38 -7.44
N ASN A 333 7.85 13.91 -6.38
CA ASN A 333 8.07 12.56 -5.87
C ASN A 333 7.63 11.54 -6.93
N TRP A 334 6.49 11.79 -7.60
CA TRP A 334 6.05 11.05 -8.77
C TRP A 334 5.13 11.87 -9.67
N ILE A 335 5.07 11.46 -10.93
CA ILE A 335 4.15 11.98 -11.94
C ILE A 335 3.20 10.86 -12.36
N TYR A 336 1.89 11.12 -12.32
CA TYR A 336 0.86 10.23 -12.84
C TYR A 336 0.76 10.38 -14.36
N ILE A 337 0.81 9.29 -15.10
CA ILE A 337 0.84 9.30 -16.57
C ILE A 337 -0.54 8.99 -17.15
N HIS A 338 -1.26 10.04 -17.47
CA HIS A 338 -2.58 9.97 -18.10
C HIS A 338 -2.49 10.05 -19.64
N THR A 339 -1.30 10.21 -20.18
CA THR A 339 -1.06 10.26 -21.64
C THR A 339 -1.40 8.91 -22.26
N PRO A 340 -2.30 8.88 -23.28
CA PRO A 340 -2.56 7.66 -24.05
C PRO A 340 -1.35 7.23 -24.86
N GLY A 341 -1.30 5.93 -25.23
CA GLY A 341 -0.26 5.40 -26.12
C GLY A 341 1.07 5.05 -25.46
N VAL A 342 1.18 5.21 -24.12
CA VAL A 342 2.28 4.69 -23.29
C VAL A 342 1.71 3.75 -22.24
N LYS A 343 2.46 2.70 -21.88
CA LYS A 343 2.05 1.71 -20.88
C LYS A 343 2.35 2.18 -19.46
N VAL A 344 3.43 2.97 -19.28
CA VAL A 344 3.82 3.48 -17.97
C VAL A 344 2.66 4.21 -17.29
N GLY A 345 2.39 3.86 -16.05
CA GLY A 345 1.31 4.47 -15.25
C GLY A 345 1.80 5.60 -14.36
N ARG A 346 3.01 5.47 -13.81
CA ARG A 346 3.57 6.45 -12.87
C ARG A 346 5.09 6.48 -13.02
N ILE A 347 5.68 7.65 -12.84
CA ILE A 347 7.15 7.82 -12.88
C ILE A 347 7.59 8.51 -11.60
N GLN A 348 8.52 7.91 -10.86
CA GLN A 348 9.13 8.47 -9.66
C GLN A 348 10.49 9.07 -9.97
N ASN A 349 10.87 10.13 -9.25
CA ASN A 349 12.25 10.59 -9.17
C ASN A 349 12.80 10.34 -7.76
N TYR A 350 13.64 9.33 -7.59
CA TYR A 350 14.13 8.94 -6.26
C TYR A 350 15.02 10.02 -5.63
N GLY A 351 15.71 10.83 -6.40
CA GLY A 351 16.45 12.00 -5.89
C GLY A 351 15.55 13.03 -5.20
N SER A 352 14.28 13.14 -5.62
CA SER A 352 13.31 14.02 -4.94
C SER A 352 12.79 13.46 -3.62
N TRP A 353 12.87 12.14 -3.41
CA TRP A 353 12.54 11.51 -2.14
C TRP A 353 13.68 11.65 -1.14
N SER A 354 14.93 11.45 -1.60
CA SER A 354 16.09 11.60 -0.73
C SER A 354 17.35 11.98 -1.54
N PRO A 355 18.12 12.98 -1.11
CA PRO A 355 19.42 13.28 -1.71
C PRO A 355 20.45 12.15 -1.50
N TYR A 356 20.22 11.25 -0.54
CA TYR A 356 21.08 10.08 -0.32
C TYR A 356 20.85 8.96 -1.35
N LEU A 357 19.83 9.10 -2.22
CA LEU A 357 19.57 8.21 -3.35
C LEU A 357 20.19 8.76 -4.67
N VAL A 358 20.89 9.89 -4.59
CA VAL A 358 21.69 10.45 -5.68
C VAL A 358 23.13 10.01 -5.52
N LYS A 359 23.79 9.67 -6.62
CA LYS A 359 25.17 9.20 -6.65
C LYS A 359 25.89 9.78 -7.87
N ASP A 360 27.05 10.41 -7.66
CA ASP A 360 27.92 10.91 -8.73
C ASP A 360 27.20 11.87 -9.71
N GLY A 361 26.28 12.71 -9.23
CA GLY A 361 25.47 13.62 -10.05
C GLY A 361 24.42 12.93 -10.92
N LEU A 362 24.09 11.66 -10.60
CA LEU A 362 23.08 10.87 -11.27
C LEU A 362 21.98 10.47 -10.27
N THR A 363 20.76 10.31 -10.78
CA THR A 363 19.59 9.81 -10.02
C THR A 363 18.95 8.64 -10.75
N CYS A 364 18.04 7.94 -10.07
CA CYS A 364 17.19 6.96 -10.73
C CYS A 364 15.77 7.52 -10.90
N LEU A 365 15.19 7.27 -12.07
CA LEU A 365 13.76 7.44 -12.33
C LEU A 365 13.10 6.07 -12.39
N GLY A 366 12.09 5.84 -11.55
CA GLY A 366 11.34 4.59 -11.50
C GLY A 366 10.08 4.67 -12.36
N LEU A 367 10.04 3.92 -13.45
CA LEU A 367 8.86 3.79 -14.30
C LEU A 367 8.04 2.59 -13.85
N GLU A 368 6.79 2.83 -13.48
CA GLU A 368 5.90 1.84 -12.91
C GLU A 368 4.88 1.35 -13.93
N TYR A 369 4.85 0.04 -14.12
CA TYR A 369 3.94 -0.65 -15.01
C TYR A 369 3.02 -1.57 -14.21
N PHE A 370 1.72 -1.46 -14.44
CA PHE A 370 0.71 -2.34 -13.86
C PHE A 370 0.39 -3.43 -14.88
N VAL A 371 0.70 -4.65 -14.53
CA VAL A 371 0.73 -5.79 -15.45
C VAL A 371 0.00 -6.99 -14.83
N ASN A 372 -0.19 -8.05 -15.59
CA ASN A 372 -0.62 -9.34 -15.06
C ASN A 372 0.49 -10.37 -15.30
N GLU A 373 0.69 -11.26 -14.34
CA GLU A 373 1.56 -12.40 -14.48
C GLU A 373 1.18 -13.19 -15.76
N GLY A 374 2.16 -13.43 -16.61
CA GLY A 374 1.92 -14.10 -17.90
C GLY A 374 1.56 -13.19 -19.08
N ASP A 375 1.28 -11.87 -18.88
CA ASP A 375 1.10 -10.97 -20.01
C ASP A 375 2.42 -10.70 -20.75
N GLY A 376 2.33 -10.21 -22.02
CA GLY A 376 3.49 -9.97 -22.85
C GLY A 376 4.46 -8.91 -22.30
N THR A 377 4.04 -8.05 -21.36
CA THR A 377 4.92 -7.10 -20.70
C THR A 377 5.64 -7.77 -19.52
N TRP A 378 4.92 -8.56 -18.73
CA TRP A 378 5.51 -9.33 -17.62
C TRP A 378 6.58 -10.32 -18.08
N THR A 379 6.34 -10.99 -19.21
CA THR A 379 7.22 -12.02 -19.76
C THR A 379 8.35 -11.50 -20.65
N SER A 380 8.36 -10.18 -20.95
CA SER A 380 9.45 -9.54 -21.70
C SER A 380 10.78 -9.65 -20.97
N THR A 381 11.89 -9.65 -21.73
CA THR A 381 13.24 -9.61 -21.13
C THR A 381 13.50 -8.29 -20.42
N ASP A 382 14.49 -8.25 -19.55
CA ASP A 382 14.84 -7.01 -18.84
C ASP A 382 15.36 -5.95 -19.84
N GLU A 383 16.08 -6.36 -20.87
CA GLU A 383 16.58 -5.49 -21.94
C GLU A 383 15.42 -4.85 -22.71
N ASP A 384 14.40 -5.63 -23.08
CA ASP A 384 13.21 -5.12 -23.78
C ASP A 384 12.41 -4.14 -22.92
N LEU A 385 12.29 -4.43 -21.62
CA LEU A 385 11.62 -3.54 -20.66
C LEU A 385 12.37 -2.22 -20.44
N VAL A 386 13.70 -2.28 -20.36
CA VAL A 386 14.55 -1.07 -20.28
C VAL A 386 14.43 -0.27 -21.59
N ALA A 387 14.42 -0.93 -22.76
CA ALA A 387 14.23 -0.26 -24.04
C ALA A 387 12.84 0.40 -24.15
N LEU A 388 11.79 -0.29 -23.69
CA LEU A 388 10.43 0.25 -23.61
C LEU A 388 10.39 1.49 -22.70
N ALA A 389 10.97 1.39 -21.51
CA ALA A 389 11.00 2.48 -20.53
C ALA A 389 11.74 3.72 -21.08
N LYS A 390 12.89 3.54 -21.71
CA LYS A 390 13.65 4.61 -22.38
C LYS A 390 12.81 5.29 -23.47
N LYS A 391 12.16 4.49 -24.32
CA LYS A 391 11.29 5.00 -25.38
C LYS A 391 10.12 5.80 -24.83
N GLU A 392 9.43 5.31 -23.82
CA GLU A 392 8.26 5.98 -23.25
C GLU A 392 8.64 7.26 -22.49
N LEU A 393 9.76 7.26 -21.76
CA LEU A 393 10.25 8.45 -21.07
C LEU A 393 10.63 9.56 -22.06
N ALA A 394 11.26 9.20 -23.18
CA ALA A 394 11.56 10.15 -24.28
C ALA A 394 10.27 10.63 -25.00
N GLN A 395 9.31 9.73 -25.24
CA GLN A 395 8.01 10.08 -25.85
C GLN A 395 7.23 11.06 -24.99
N LEU A 396 7.34 10.96 -23.66
CA LEU A 396 6.75 11.89 -22.71
C LEU A 396 7.49 13.24 -22.63
N GLY A 397 8.65 13.36 -23.28
CA GLY A 397 9.48 14.57 -23.28
C GLY A 397 10.12 14.89 -21.94
N LEU A 398 10.27 13.90 -21.08
CA LEU A 398 10.83 14.07 -19.73
C LEU A 398 12.37 13.99 -19.75
N VAL A 399 12.94 13.00 -20.43
CA VAL A 399 14.40 12.82 -20.56
C VAL A 399 14.73 12.37 -21.98
N LYS A 400 15.83 12.86 -22.55
CA LYS A 400 16.33 12.44 -23.85
C LYS A 400 16.99 11.06 -23.75
N THR A 401 16.75 10.19 -24.74
CA THR A 401 17.18 8.78 -24.73
C THR A 401 18.69 8.64 -24.54
N GLU A 402 19.49 9.46 -25.20
CA GLU A 402 20.96 9.42 -25.15
C GLU A 402 21.56 9.79 -23.79
N ARG A 403 20.77 10.36 -22.88
CA ARG A 403 21.17 10.69 -21.51
C ARG A 403 20.86 9.59 -20.51
N MET A 404 20.08 8.58 -20.91
CA MET A 404 19.70 7.46 -20.06
C MET A 404 20.79 6.38 -20.08
N GLN A 405 21.40 6.11 -18.93
CA GLN A 405 22.56 5.21 -18.81
C GLN A 405 22.12 3.77 -18.59
N ALA A 406 22.16 3.30 -17.34
CA ALA A 406 21.77 1.95 -16.95
C ALA A 406 20.26 1.84 -16.68
N GLY A 407 19.76 0.61 -16.69
CA GLY A 407 18.38 0.30 -16.31
C GLY A 407 18.29 -1.03 -15.55
N TYR A 408 17.38 -1.09 -14.58
CA TYR A 408 17.13 -2.23 -13.71
C TYR A 408 15.65 -2.56 -13.68
N VAL A 409 15.31 -3.84 -13.68
CA VAL A 409 13.92 -4.31 -13.68
C VAL A 409 13.63 -5.06 -12.39
N VAL A 410 12.49 -4.74 -11.77
CA VAL A 410 11.98 -5.48 -10.62
C VAL A 410 10.53 -5.87 -10.87
N ARG A 411 10.23 -7.15 -10.75
CA ARG A 411 8.88 -7.71 -10.88
C ARG A 411 8.33 -8.05 -9.51
N VAL A 412 7.11 -7.63 -9.24
CA VAL A 412 6.43 -7.86 -7.96
C VAL A 412 5.06 -8.49 -8.25
N PRO A 413 4.93 -9.79 -8.04
CA PRO A 413 3.65 -10.47 -8.22
C PRO A 413 2.66 -10.05 -7.13
N LYS A 414 1.37 -10.03 -7.47
CA LYS A 414 0.25 -9.77 -6.55
C LYS A 414 0.40 -8.49 -5.71
N ALA A 415 0.88 -7.41 -6.33
CA ALA A 415 1.12 -6.13 -5.63
C ALA A 415 -0.16 -5.42 -5.16
N TYR A 416 -1.25 -5.61 -5.91
CA TYR A 416 -2.54 -4.95 -5.63
C TYR A 416 -3.71 -5.94 -5.68
N PRO A 417 -4.57 -5.99 -4.65
CA PRO A 417 -5.84 -6.69 -4.73
C PRO A 417 -6.76 -5.98 -5.72
N ILE A 418 -7.45 -6.71 -6.59
CA ILE A 418 -8.43 -6.17 -7.55
C ILE A 418 -9.82 -6.20 -6.90
N TYR A 419 -10.57 -5.11 -7.07
CA TYR A 419 -11.94 -4.95 -6.58
C TYR A 419 -12.92 -5.11 -7.74
N ASP A 420 -13.03 -6.33 -8.25
CA ASP A 420 -13.98 -6.73 -9.28
C ASP A 420 -15.39 -6.99 -8.73
N GLU A 421 -16.32 -7.33 -9.59
CA GLU A 421 -17.69 -7.65 -9.17
C GLU A 421 -17.73 -8.84 -8.21
N GLY A 422 -18.34 -8.64 -7.05
CA GLY A 422 -18.52 -9.66 -6.02
C GLY A 422 -17.27 -9.99 -5.18
N TYR A 423 -16.17 -9.22 -5.31
CA TYR A 423 -14.97 -9.42 -4.49
C TYR A 423 -15.28 -9.33 -2.99
N ASP A 424 -16.18 -8.44 -2.58
CA ASP A 424 -16.62 -8.23 -1.21
C ASP A 424 -17.20 -9.50 -0.59
N LYS A 425 -18.10 -10.19 -1.32
CA LYS A 425 -18.70 -11.45 -0.90
C LYS A 425 -17.66 -12.57 -0.77
N LYS A 426 -16.74 -12.64 -1.74
CA LYS A 426 -15.62 -13.60 -1.72
C LYS A 426 -14.75 -13.40 -0.48
N VAL A 427 -14.36 -12.14 -0.20
CA VAL A 427 -13.58 -11.79 1.00
C VAL A 427 -14.38 -12.09 2.27
N ASP A 428 -15.67 -11.77 2.30
CA ASP A 428 -16.54 -12.03 3.45
C ASP A 428 -16.65 -13.53 3.77
N THR A 429 -16.82 -14.37 2.76
CA THR A 429 -16.82 -15.83 2.93
C THR A 429 -15.54 -16.32 3.58
N ILE A 430 -14.38 -15.86 3.08
CA ILE A 430 -13.09 -16.30 3.60
C ILE A 430 -12.84 -15.77 5.01
N ARG A 431 -13.10 -14.48 5.28
CA ARG A 431 -12.84 -13.89 6.59
C ARG A 431 -13.71 -14.48 7.71
N HIS A 432 -14.97 -14.81 7.40
CA HIS A 432 -15.84 -15.50 8.34
C HIS A 432 -15.31 -16.89 8.65
N TRP A 433 -14.93 -17.65 7.63
CA TRP A 433 -14.34 -18.97 7.83
C TRP A 433 -13.06 -18.91 8.68
N ILE A 434 -12.13 -17.96 8.39
CA ILE A 434 -10.92 -17.78 9.21
C ILE A 434 -11.29 -17.41 10.66
N ALA A 435 -12.28 -16.55 10.86
CA ALA A 435 -12.66 -16.10 12.19
C ALA A 435 -13.31 -17.20 13.02
N ASP A 436 -14.16 -18.03 12.41
CA ASP A 436 -15.05 -18.94 13.10
C ASP A 436 -14.52 -20.38 13.12
N GLU A 437 -13.81 -20.80 12.06
CA GLU A 437 -13.37 -22.18 11.85
C GLU A 437 -11.86 -22.39 12.02
N THR A 438 -11.11 -21.34 12.38
CA THR A 438 -9.72 -21.47 12.79
C THR A 438 -9.49 -20.72 14.09
N THR A 439 -8.89 -21.34 15.09
CA THR A 439 -8.69 -20.68 16.40
C THR A 439 -7.46 -19.82 16.45
N ASN A 440 -6.38 -20.19 15.76
CA ASN A 440 -5.05 -19.61 15.89
C ASN A 440 -4.45 -19.06 14.59
N VAL A 441 -5.27 -18.77 13.57
CA VAL A 441 -4.83 -18.12 12.33
C VAL A 441 -5.36 -16.70 12.24
N GLN A 442 -4.50 -15.74 11.94
CA GLN A 442 -4.85 -14.33 11.76
C GLN A 442 -4.28 -13.80 10.45
N ALA A 443 -5.15 -13.26 9.59
CA ALA A 443 -4.78 -12.63 8.34
C ALA A 443 -4.54 -11.13 8.56
N THR A 444 -3.42 -10.59 8.06
CA THR A 444 -3.00 -9.20 8.27
C THR A 444 -2.43 -8.59 6.99
N GLY A 445 -2.26 -7.28 6.98
CA GLY A 445 -1.59 -6.57 5.89
C GLY A 445 -2.48 -6.35 4.66
N ARG A 446 -1.84 -6.06 3.52
CA ARG A 446 -2.54 -5.75 2.26
C ARG A 446 -3.06 -7.02 1.59
N ASN A 447 -2.18 -7.94 1.25
CA ASN A 447 -2.51 -9.14 0.50
C ASN A 447 -3.17 -10.20 1.38
N GLY A 448 -2.77 -10.31 2.65
CA GLY A 448 -3.37 -11.24 3.60
C GLY A 448 -4.83 -10.93 3.92
N MET A 449 -5.27 -9.69 3.69
CA MET A 449 -6.65 -9.27 3.89
C MET A 449 -7.37 -8.95 2.57
N HIS A 450 -6.72 -9.12 1.42
CA HIS A 450 -7.24 -8.69 0.12
C HIS A 450 -7.80 -7.26 0.18
N ARG A 451 -7.05 -6.34 0.81
CA ARG A 451 -7.48 -4.95 1.04
C ARG A 451 -6.34 -3.98 0.73
N TYR A 452 -6.66 -2.84 0.10
CA TYR A 452 -5.68 -1.81 -0.24
C TYR A 452 -5.19 -1.06 1.02
N ASN A 453 -4.57 -1.80 1.92
CA ASN A 453 -3.96 -1.25 3.12
C ASN A 453 -2.67 -0.49 2.76
N ASN A 454 -2.55 0.73 3.28
CA ASN A 454 -1.27 1.41 3.34
C ASN A 454 -0.37 0.74 4.39
N GLN A 455 0.88 1.21 4.49
CA GLN A 455 1.84 0.65 5.43
C GLN A 455 1.34 0.70 6.88
N ASP A 456 0.82 1.84 7.32
CA ASP A 456 0.28 2.05 8.66
C ASP A 456 -0.92 1.14 8.97
N HIS A 457 -1.89 1.00 8.05
CA HIS A 457 -2.99 0.06 8.22
C HIS A 457 -2.48 -1.39 8.35
N SER A 458 -1.49 -1.77 7.55
CA SER A 458 -0.88 -3.10 7.62
C SER A 458 -0.22 -3.35 8.98
N MET A 459 0.47 -2.34 9.53
CA MET A 459 1.08 -2.38 10.87
C MET A 459 0.03 -2.48 11.97
N VAL A 460 -1.05 -1.67 11.90
CA VAL A 460 -2.14 -1.71 12.88
C VAL A 460 -2.81 -3.09 12.92
N THR A 461 -3.09 -3.70 11.76
CA THR A 461 -3.66 -5.04 11.73
C THR A 461 -2.74 -6.08 12.37
N ALA A 462 -1.42 -5.93 12.21
CA ALA A 462 -0.43 -6.79 12.83
C ALA A 462 -0.36 -6.60 14.35
N MET A 463 -0.40 -5.35 14.84
CA MET A 463 -0.43 -5.04 16.28
C MET A 463 -1.66 -5.68 16.95
N TYR A 464 -2.82 -5.57 16.33
CA TYR A 464 -4.04 -6.20 16.87
C TYR A 464 -4.01 -7.73 16.80
N ALA A 465 -3.39 -8.31 15.77
CA ALA A 465 -3.19 -9.76 15.69
C ALA A 465 -2.31 -10.26 16.86
N VAL A 466 -1.26 -9.52 17.19
CA VAL A 466 -0.40 -9.82 18.35
C VAL A 466 -1.16 -9.62 19.66
N ASP A 467 -1.98 -8.58 19.79
CA ASP A 467 -2.84 -8.37 20.96
C ASP A 467 -3.78 -9.55 21.19
N ASN A 468 -4.39 -10.08 20.11
CA ASN A 468 -5.27 -11.25 20.19
C ASN A 468 -4.55 -12.52 20.71
N ILE A 469 -3.26 -12.68 20.34
CA ILE A 469 -2.46 -13.84 20.76
C ILE A 469 -1.94 -13.67 22.19
N CYS A 470 -1.38 -12.51 22.52
CA CYS A 470 -0.67 -12.30 23.79
C CYS A 470 -1.58 -11.91 24.95
N ALA A 471 -2.75 -11.38 24.67
CA ALA A 471 -3.72 -10.93 25.68
C ALA A 471 -5.16 -11.28 25.26
N PRO A 472 -5.47 -12.57 25.15
CA PRO A 472 -6.83 -13.00 24.78
C PRO A 472 -7.84 -12.43 25.78
N GLY A 473 -8.94 -11.88 25.27
CA GLY A 473 -9.95 -11.21 26.10
C GLY A 473 -9.70 -9.74 26.41
N ASN A 474 -8.66 -9.12 25.84
CA ASN A 474 -8.37 -7.68 25.98
C ASN A 474 -9.36 -6.75 25.23
N GLY A 475 -10.40 -7.32 24.66
CA GLY A 475 -11.47 -6.61 23.96
C GLY A 475 -11.34 -6.53 22.44
N TYR A 476 -10.31 -7.15 21.85
CA TYR A 476 -10.20 -7.33 20.40
C TYR A 476 -10.50 -8.77 19.99
N SER A 477 -10.96 -8.96 18.78
CA SER A 477 -11.20 -10.26 18.15
C SER A 477 -10.57 -10.31 16.75
N LYS A 478 -10.46 -11.49 16.16
CA LYS A 478 -10.03 -11.65 14.78
C LYS A 478 -10.91 -10.87 13.79
N ARG A 479 -12.18 -10.66 14.10
CA ARG A 479 -13.11 -9.88 13.28
C ARG A 479 -12.77 -8.39 13.28
N ASP A 480 -12.20 -7.88 14.39
CA ASP A 480 -11.84 -6.46 14.51
C ASP A 480 -10.69 -6.05 13.60
N LEU A 481 -9.80 -7.00 13.22
CA LEU A 481 -8.75 -6.72 12.25
C LEU A 481 -9.33 -6.22 10.92
N TRP A 482 -10.49 -6.77 10.53
CA TRP A 482 -11.17 -6.44 9.28
C TRP A 482 -11.92 -5.11 9.33
N THR A 483 -12.00 -4.46 10.50
CA THR A 483 -12.56 -3.10 10.64
C THR A 483 -11.52 -2.00 10.48
N VAL A 484 -10.24 -2.33 10.39
CA VAL A 484 -9.17 -1.37 10.06
C VAL A 484 -9.30 -0.97 8.59
N ASN A 485 -9.14 0.33 8.29
CA ASN A 485 -9.21 0.88 6.93
C ASN A 485 -10.58 0.61 6.25
N VAL A 486 -11.66 0.81 7.00
CA VAL A 486 -13.05 0.79 6.47
C VAL A 486 -13.63 2.20 6.33
N GLU A 487 -12.84 3.23 6.67
CA GLU A 487 -13.25 4.59 6.50
C GLU A 487 -13.48 4.93 5.03
N GLU A 488 -14.54 5.66 4.79
CA GLU A 488 -14.88 6.12 3.45
C GLU A 488 -13.86 7.13 2.91
N GLU A 489 -13.05 7.75 3.77
CA GLU A 489 -12.07 8.78 3.43
C GLU A 489 -10.81 8.65 4.30
N TYR A 490 -9.74 8.10 3.74
CA TYR A 490 -8.39 8.21 4.28
C TYR A 490 -7.54 9.04 3.33
N HIS A 491 -7.40 10.33 3.63
CA HIS A 491 -6.53 11.24 2.90
C HIS A 491 -5.37 11.69 3.78
N GLU A 492 -4.20 11.89 3.15
CA GLU A 492 -3.05 12.56 3.77
C GLU A 492 -3.39 14.06 3.97
N GLU A 493 -4.24 14.37 4.97
CA GLU A 493 -4.74 15.71 5.23
C GLU A 493 -4.28 16.25 6.57
N LYS A 494 -4.01 17.56 6.65
CA LYS A 494 -3.69 18.24 7.92
C LYS A 494 -4.87 18.21 8.87
N ARG A 495 -4.63 17.98 10.17
CA ARG A 495 -5.62 18.30 11.22
C ARG A 495 -5.86 19.79 11.22
N SER A 496 -7.09 20.23 10.95
CA SER A 496 -7.55 21.59 11.21
C SER A 496 -8.16 21.65 12.61
N GLY A 497 -7.45 22.29 13.57
CA GLY A 497 -7.99 22.62 14.88
C GLY A 497 -6.96 22.62 16.00
N PRO A 498 -7.08 23.48 17.01
CA PRO A 498 -6.22 23.48 18.19
C PRO A 498 -6.52 22.25 19.07
N ASN A 499 -5.48 21.71 19.66
CA ASN A 499 -5.45 20.65 20.67
C ASN A 499 -6.76 20.43 21.43
N GLU A 500 -7.49 19.35 21.14
CA GLU A 500 -8.44 18.78 22.09
C GLU A 500 -7.86 17.47 22.63
N THR A 501 -7.29 17.59 23.80
CA THR A 501 -7.05 16.48 24.72
C THR A 501 -8.40 16.00 25.25
N GLY A 502 -8.72 14.75 24.94
CA GLY A 502 -9.71 13.95 25.66
C GLY A 502 -11.17 14.35 25.48
N GLY A 503 -11.88 13.71 24.59
CA GLY A 503 -13.33 13.80 24.49
C GLY A 503 -13.92 12.66 23.67
N SER A 504 -14.95 12.02 24.22
CA SER A 504 -15.76 10.97 23.57
C SER A 504 -16.21 11.35 22.16
N PRO A 505 -16.34 10.40 21.25
CA PRO A 505 -16.78 10.66 19.89
C PRO A 505 -18.26 11.04 19.87
N ALA A 506 -18.52 12.31 19.63
CA ALA A 506 -19.85 12.76 19.25
C ALA A 506 -20.11 12.35 17.80
N THR A 507 -21.18 11.60 17.59
CA THR A 507 -21.81 11.38 16.29
C THR A 507 -22.30 12.71 15.75
N THR A 508 -21.58 13.31 14.84
CA THR A 508 -22.08 14.41 14.00
C THR A 508 -21.94 14.03 12.54
N ALA A 509 -23.06 14.00 11.87
CA ALA A 509 -23.16 13.86 10.42
C ALA A 509 -22.40 15.03 9.75
N GLY A 510 -21.48 14.72 8.82
CA GLY A 510 -21.05 15.66 7.80
C GLY A 510 -19.61 16.19 7.83
N THR A 511 -18.71 15.68 8.65
CA THR A 511 -17.28 16.05 8.58
C THR A 511 -16.41 14.81 8.36
N GLY A 512 -15.54 14.86 7.33
CA GLY A 512 -14.59 13.79 7.01
C GLY A 512 -13.74 13.41 8.24
N ARG A 513 -13.52 12.12 8.43
CA ARG A 513 -12.77 11.60 9.58
C ARG A 513 -11.29 11.96 9.45
N SER A 514 -10.70 12.39 10.52
CA SER A 514 -9.30 12.84 10.56
C SER A 514 -8.28 11.73 10.85
N ALA A 515 -8.71 10.49 11.12
CA ALA A 515 -7.85 9.34 11.42
C ALA A 515 -8.49 8.02 10.92
N PRO A 516 -7.69 6.94 10.70
CA PRO A 516 -8.23 5.62 10.39
C PRO A 516 -9.26 5.17 11.45
N ILE A 517 -10.26 4.40 11.02
CA ILE A 517 -11.13 3.71 11.96
C ILE A 517 -10.31 2.58 12.59
N LEU A 518 -10.14 2.68 13.90
CA LEU A 518 -9.55 1.61 14.70
C LEU A 518 -10.66 0.90 15.48
N PRO A 519 -10.57 -0.43 15.65
CA PRO A 519 -11.51 -1.16 16.49
C PRO A 519 -11.48 -0.60 17.92
N ARG A 520 -12.64 -0.52 18.56
CA ARG A 520 -12.73 -0.12 19.96
C ARG A 520 -12.51 -1.35 20.84
N LYS A 521 -11.72 -1.21 21.91
CA LYS A 521 -11.70 -2.21 22.97
C LYS A 521 -13.12 -2.38 23.53
N ASN A 522 -13.64 -3.59 23.53
CA ASN A 522 -14.87 -3.89 24.22
C ASN A 522 -14.62 -3.64 25.71
N SER A 523 -15.29 -2.66 26.31
CA SER A 523 -15.25 -2.50 27.76
C SER A 523 -15.86 -3.77 28.36
N SER A 524 -15.04 -4.61 29.01
CA SER A 524 -15.57 -5.66 29.85
C SER A 524 -16.46 -4.98 30.90
N THR A 525 -17.76 -5.17 30.79
CA THR A 525 -18.67 -4.92 31.89
C THR A 525 -18.30 -5.87 33.01
N THR A 526 -17.48 -5.40 33.95
CA THR A 526 -17.38 -6.01 35.27
C THR A 526 -18.73 -5.82 35.93
N SER A 527 -19.54 -6.84 35.96
CA SER A 527 -20.67 -7.00 36.89
C SER A 527 -20.17 -7.66 38.16
#